data_bc250f69e94ede6df4c5eaf226003527
#
_entry.id   bc250f69e94ede6df4c5eaf226003527
#
_cell.length_a   1.000
_cell.length_b   1.000
_cell.length_c   1.000
_cell.angle_alpha   90.00
_cell.angle_beta   90.00
_cell.angle_gamma   90.00
#
_symmetry.space_group_name_H-M   'P 1'
#
loop_
_entity.id
_entity.type
_entity.pdbx_description
1 polymer ?
#
loop_
_entity_poly.entity_id
_entity_poly.type
_entity_poly.pdbx_seq_one_letter_code
_entity_poly.pdbx_strand_id
1 'polypeptide(L)'
;MRLKMYLAIRRAKKYMKEHNHPGRMIVTDKEIEEWRQRTRNMDRDCLTVEENLKKGLNIEKVELPNTSGWLISREGNPEDKVLYHIHGGGFINGCTKMAFFFLSHVVNKWGYNVFSVDYRLAPDHQCIDTITDCEDGYKYLLEHYKPENIILMGESAGGNLVLGLPHKLKDDGLPLPKGIISDSPVVQFVHYPYSYYENSCKTDFGIIFGINEAVLGIYQGDLPVDHPYLSPLCGDLSGYPPVYLDASNKESLRDEARMMYVRLKEEGCDVEYHELKDFFHAQMPNIKSHSTLKEQHPLILSFIHRMWGTNEK
;
A
#
# COMPACT_ATOMS: atom_id res chain seq x y z
N MET A 1 -6.38 12.71 -21.36
CA MET A 1 -6.23 11.29 -20.97
C MET A 1 -5.09 10.67 -21.79
N ARG A 2 -4.16 9.99 -21.11
CA ARG A 2 -2.97 9.38 -21.74
C ARG A 2 -3.38 8.25 -22.67
N LEU A 3 -2.71 8.09 -23.81
CA LEU A 3 -3.07 7.10 -24.84
C LEU A 3 -3.11 5.66 -24.28
N LYS A 4 -2.13 5.30 -23.44
CA LYS A 4 -2.10 3.95 -22.81
C LYS A 4 -3.34 3.71 -21.94
N MET A 5 -3.75 4.67 -21.13
CA MET A 5 -4.96 4.61 -20.31
C MET A 5 -6.22 4.52 -21.18
N TYR A 6 -6.33 5.34 -22.22
CA TYR A 6 -7.44 5.24 -23.17
C TYR A 6 -7.59 3.85 -23.79
N LEU A 7 -6.48 3.27 -24.25
CA LEU A 7 -6.48 1.93 -24.86
C LEU A 7 -6.84 0.84 -23.85
N ALA A 8 -6.34 0.94 -22.58
CA ALA A 8 -6.68 0.00 -21.53
C ALA A 8 -8.18 0.06 -21.18
N ILE A 9 -8.74 1.25 -21.00
CA ILE A 9 -10.16 1.47 -20.74
C ILE A 9 -11.02 0.89 -21.89
N ARG A 10 -10.62 1.13 -23.14
CA ARG A 10 -11.33 0.61 -24.30
C ARG A 10 -11.34 -0.93 -24.33
N ARG A 11 -10.22 -1.56 -24.00
CA ARG A 11 -10.12 -3.04 -23.91
C ARG A 11 -10.99 -3.58 -22.77
N ALA A 12 -10.94 -2.97 -21.59
CA ALA A 12 -11.74 -3.38 -20.44
C ALA A 12 -13.25 -3.28 -20.74
N LYS A 13 -13.71 -2.15 -21.31
CA LYS A 13 -15.12 -2.00 -21.73
C LYS A 13 -15.57 -3.04 -22.76
N LYS A 14 -14.70 -3.38 -23.71
CA LYS A 14 -14.98 -4.44 -24.69
C LYS A 14 -15.12 -5.78 -23.98
N TYR A 15 -14.18 -6.14 -23.11
CA TYR A 15 -14.22 -7.37 -22.32
C TYR A 15 -15.50 -7.48 -21.49
N MET A 16 -15.89 -6.44 -20.74
CA MET A 16 -17.11 -6.44 -19.93
C MET A 16 -18.36 -6.66 -20.78
N LYS A 17 -18.43 -6.01 -21.95
CA LYS A 17 -19.55 -6.17 -22.88
C LYS A 17 -19.63 -7.60 -23.46
N GLU A 18 -18.50 -8.18 -23.85
CA GLU A 18 -18.43 -9.53 -24.45
C GLU A 18 -18.74 -10.62 -23.41
N HIS A 19 -18.51 -10.40 -22.12
CA HIS A 19 -18.71 -11.37 -21.04
C HIS A 19 -19.95 -11.05 -20.19
N ASN A 20 -20.82 -10.11 -20.58
CA ASN A 20 -21.95 -9.65 -19.78
C ASN A 20 -21.60 -9.34 -18.33
N HIS A 21 -20.44 -8.72 -18.11
CA HIS A 21 -19.94 -8.43 -16.77
C HIS A 21 -20.89 -7.47 -16.04
N PRO A 22 -21.30 -7.78 -14.79
CA PRO A 22 -22.32 -7.01 -14.07
C PRO A 22 -21.92 -5.58 -13.70
N GLY A 23 -20.65 -5.20 -13.87
CA GLY A 23 -20.12 -3.88 -13.43
C GLY A 23 -20.02 -3.73 -11.92
N ARG A 24 -20.15 -4.84 -11.20
CA ARG A 24 -20.07 -4.94 -9.74
C ARG A 24 -19.33 -6.21 -9.36
N MET A 25 -18.52 -6.16 -8.30
CA MET A 25 -17.91 -7.35 -7.75
C MET A 25 -18.96 -8.16 -6.97
N ILE A 26 -19.03 -9.43 -7.28
CA ILE A 26 -19.86 -10.42 -6.58
C ILE A 26 -18.93 -11.54 -6.17
N VAL A 27 -18.90 -11.85 -4.88
CA VAL A 27 -18.04 -12.90 -4.32
C VAL A 27 -18.89 -14.12 -4.03
N THR A 28 -18.49 -15.25 -4.57
CA THR A 28 -19.11 -16.57 -4.36
C THR A 28 -18.19 -17.44 -3.51
N ASP A 29 -18.73 -18.48 -2.86
CA ASP A 29 -17.94 -19.46 -2.11
C ASP A 29 -16.85 -20.09 -2.96
N LYS A 30 -17.11 -20.29 -4.26
CA LYS A 30 -16.12 -20.80 -5.20
C LYS A 30 -14.94 -19.82 -5.36
N GLU A 31 -15.19 -18.52 -5.50
CA GLU A 31 -14.15 -17.51 -5.63
C GLU A 31 -13.35 -17.36 -4.33
N ILE A 32 -14.00 -17.46 -3.19
CA ILE A 32 -13.30 -17.50 -1.88
C ILE A 32 -12.34 -18.68 -1.83
N GLU A 33 -12.77 -19.88 -2.26
CA GLU A 33 -11.89 -21.04 -2.28
C GLU A 33 -10.77 -20.92 -3.33
N GLU A 34 -11.03 -20.32 -4.48
CA GLU A 34 -9.99 -20.01 -5.48
C GLU A 34 -8.94 -19.03 -4.92
N TRP A 35 -9.35 -18.03 -4.12
CA TRP A 35 -8.43 -17.11 -3.43
C TRP A 35 -7.61 -17.82 -2.36
N ARG A 36 -8.23 -18.69 -1.56
CA ARG A 36 -7.51 -19.54 -0.60
C ARG A 36 -6.42 -20.38 -1.28
N GLN A 37 -6.77 -21.04 -2.39
CA GLN A 37 -5.83 -21.83 -3.16
C GLN A 37 -4.67 -20.99 -3.69
N ARG A 38 -4.98 -19.81 -4.22
CA ARG A 38 -3.97 -18.87 -4.71
C ARG A 38 -3.02 -18.45 -3.59
N THR A 39 -3.56 -18.04 -2.44
CA THR A 39 -2.77 -17.63 -1.27
C THR A 39 -1.84 -18.74 -0.80
N ARG A 40 -2.34 -19.99 -0.68
CA ARG A 40 -1.53 -21.15 -0.28
C ARG A 40 -0.46 -21.52 -1.31
N ASN A 41 -0.74 -21.32 -2.59
CA ASN A 41 0.19 -21.64 -3.68
C ASN A 41 1.18 -20.51 -3.98
N MET A 42 1.05 -19.37 -3.29
CA MET A 42 1.95 -18.25 -3.48
C MET A 42 3.30 -18.56 -2.87
N ASP A 43 4.31 -18.68 -3.73
CA ASP A 43 5.70 -18.83 -3.27
C ASP A 43 6.20 -17.46 -2.75
N ARG A 44 6.05 -17.26 -1.45
CA ARG A 44 6.45 -16.04 -0.74
C ARG A 44 7.92 -16.03 -0.34
N ASP A 45 8.53 -17.22 -0.26
CA ASP A 45 9.85 -17.41 0.32
C ASP A 45 11.01 -17.35 -0.68
N CYS A 46 10.71 -17.27 -1.98
CA CYS A 46 11.73 -17.30 -3.03
C CYS A 46 12.04 -15.92 -3.61
N LEU A 47 13.05 -15.26 -3.08
CA LEU A 47 13.79 -14.22 -3.81
C LEU A 47 15.05 -14.90 -4.39
N THR A 48 15.13 -15.01 -5.73
CA THR A 48 16.23 -15.73 -6.37
C THR A 48 17.56 -15.01 -6.15
N VAL A 49 18.52 -15.70 -5.49
CA VAL A 49 19.84 -15.17 -5.12
C VAL A 49 20.62 -14.68 -6.35
N GLU A 50 20.49 -15.34 -7.49
CA GLU A 50 21.24 -15.00 -8.71
C GLU A 50 20.85 -13.67 -9.35
N GLU A 51 19.54 -13.30 -9.30
CA GLU A 51 19.09 -11.99 -9.78
C GLU A 51 19.55 -10.85 -8.90
N ASN A 52 19.76 -11.12 -7.61
CA ASN A 52 20.11 -10.16 -6.58
C ASN A 52 21.58 -9.78 -6.63
N LEU A 53 22.47 -10.74 -6.82
CA LEU A 53 23.92 -10.52 -6.96
C LEU A 53 24.24 -9.65 -8.19
N LYS A 54 23.48 -9.78 -9.28
CA LYS A 54 23.63 -8.94 -10.48
C LYS A 54 23.26 -7.48 -10.27
N LYS A 55 22.51 -7.16 -9.19
CA LYS A 55 22.05 -5.80 -8.89
C LYS A 55 22.84 -5.13 -7.76
N GLY A 56 23.81 -5.81 -7.17
CA GLY A 56 24.59 -5.30 -6.03
C GLY A 56 23.73 -5.05 -4.80
N LEU A 57 22.68 -5.89 -4.60
CA LEU A 57 21.79 -5.83 -3.46
C LEU A 57 22.18 -6.89 -2.43
N ASN A 58 22.09 -6.53 -1.17
CA ASN A 58 22.07 -7.46 -0.05
C ASN A 58 20.63 -7.71 0.37
N ILE A 59 20.22 -8.98 0.48
CA ILE A 59 18.86 -9.39 0.77
C ILE A 59 18.88 -10.41 1.90
N GLU A 60 18.22 -10.05 2.98
CA GLU A 60 18.13 -10.85 4.19
C GLU A 60 16.67 -11.16 4.49
N LYS A 61 16.35 -12.45 4.69
CA LYS A 61 15.06 -12.88 5.21
C LYS A 61 15.05 -12.69 6.71
N VAL A 62 14.00 -12.05 7.21
CA VAL A 62 13.78 -11.80 8.63
C VAL A 62 12.57 -12.61 9.07
N GLU A 63 12.77 -13.52 10.03
CA GLU A 63 11.67 -14.25 10.65
C GLU A 63 10.98 -13.36 11.69
N LEU A 64 9.65 -13.28 11.62
CA LEU A 64 8.78 -12.56 12.55
C LEU A 64 7.91 -13.58 13.31
N PRO A 65 7.22 -13.19 14.40
CA PRO A 65 6.47 -14.14 15.22
C PRO A 65 5.47 -15.02 14.47
N ASN A 66 4.79 -14.48 13.46
CA ASN A 66 3.74 -15.18 12.72
C ASN A 66 3.96 -15.18 11.20
N THR A 67 4.95 -14.44 10.71
CA THR A 67 5.23 -14.29 9.27
C THR A 67 6.72 -14.05 9.06
N SER A 68 7.10 -13.49 7.92
CA SER A 68 8.46 -13.08 7.63
C SER A 68 8.49 -11.72 6.91
N GLY A 69 9.66 -11.13 6.85
CA GLY A 69 9.93 -9.95 6.05
C GLY A 69 11.28 -10.07 5.36
N TRP A 70 11.63 -9.06 4.58
CA TRP A 70 12.85 -9.00 3.81
C TRP A 70 13.52 -7.65 3.97
N LEU A 71 14.74 -7.62 4.46
CA LEU A 71 15.58 -6.44 4.44
C LEU A 71 16.38 -6.42 3.14
N ILE A 72 16.15 -5.41 2.32
CA ILE A 72 16.83 -5.18 1.05
C ILE A 72 17.70 -3.96 1.21
N SER A 73 19.01 -4.13 1.10
CA SER A 73 19.98 -3.07 1.33
C SER A 73 21.07 -3.03 0.25
N ARG A 74 21.84 -1.98 0.26
CA ARG A 74 22.98 -1.79 -0.63
C ARG A 74 24.08 -1.02 0.08
N GLU A 75 25.33 -1.40 -0.14
CA GLU A 75 26.48 -0.64 0.31
C GLU A 75 26.45 0.81 -0.20
N GLY A 76 26.68 1.75 0.69
CA GLY A 76 26.66 3.20 0.42
C GLY A 76 25.29 3.88 0.63
N ASN A 77 24.21 3.13 0.89
CA ASN A 77 22.96 3.71 1.37
C ASN A 77 23.09 4.06 2.87
N PRO A 78 22.33 5.05 3.39
CA PRO A 78 22.30 5.33 4.82
C PRO A 78 21.94 4.08 5.64
N GLU A 79 22.78 3.69 6.57
CA GLU A 79 22.55 2.51 7.41
C GLU A 79 21.56 2.79 8.55
N ASP A 80 21.39 4.06 8.92
CA ASP A 80 20.51 4.50 10.00
C ASP A 80 19.07 4.81 9.55
N LYS A 81 18.74 4.70 8.25
CA LYS A 81 17.44 5.03 7.68
C LYS A 81 16.85 3.86 6.93
N VAL A 82 15.54 3.64 7.09
CA VAL A 82 14.84 2.56 6.41
C VAL A 82 13.43 2.99 5.97
N LEU A 83 13.05 2.59 4.76
CA LEU A 83 11.67 2.64 4.30
C LEU A 83 11.00 1.31 4.66
N TYR A 84 9.91 1.34 5.38
CA TYR A 84 9.14 0.15 5.72
C TYR A 84 7.98 0.01 4.72
N HIS A 85 8.12 -0.91 3.79
CA HIS A 85 7.13 -1.18 2.75
C HIS A 85 6.10 -2.22 3.18
N ILE A 86 4.82 -1.90 2.96
CA ILE A 86 3.68 -2.78 3.16
C ILE A 86 2.95 -2.85 1.82
N HIS A 87 2.95 -4.03 1.20
CA HIS A 87 2.46 -4.22 -0.16
C HIS A 87 0.94 -4.11 -0.30
N GLY A 88 0.47 -3.72 -1.49
CA GLY A 88 -0.93 -3.78 -1.87
C GLY A 88 -1.41 -5.19 -2.25
N GLY A 89 -2.62 -5.28 -2.81
CA GLY A 89 -3.19 -6.55 -3.27
C GLY A 89 -4.55 -6.90 -2.66
N GLY A 90 -5.28 -5.91 -2.14
CA GLY A 90 -6.64 -6.09 -1.62
C GLY A 90 -6.70 -6.96 -0.38
N PHE A 91 -5.61 -7.08 0.39
CA PHE A 91 -5.45 -7.95 1.56
C PHE A 91 -5.53 -9.46 1.26
N ILE A 92 -5.73 -9.85 0.01
CA ILE A 92 -5.91 -11.25 -0.44
C ILE A 92 -4.78 -11.73 -1.34
N ASN A 93 -3.89 -10.85 -1.75
CA ASN A 93 -2.80 -11.15 -2.68
C ASN A 93 -1.61 -10.24 -2.40
N GLY A 94 -0.42 -10.65 -2.81
CA GLY A 94 0.79 -9.84 -2.68
C GLY A 94 1.84 -10.49 -1.78
N CYS A 95 3.05 -10.06 -1.96
CA CYS A 95 4.23 -10.38 -1.14
C CYS A 95 5.42 -9.54 -1.61
N THR A 96 6.49 -9.50 -0.84
CA THR A 96 7.74 -8.80 -1.19
C THR A 96 8.29 -9.24 -2.53
N LYS A 97 8.18 -10.53 -2.89
CA LYS A 97 8.60 -11.06 -4.20
C LYS A 97 7.91 -10.36 -5.36
N MET A 98 6.62 -10.08 -5.26
CA MET A 98 5.86 -9.36 -6.31
C MET A 98 6.29 -7.90 -6.40
N ALA A 99 6.61 -7.26 -5.29
CA ALA A 99 7.09 -5.88 -5.22
C ALA A 99 8.59 -5.75 -5.51
N PHE A 100 9.34 -6.84 -5.61
CA PHE A 100 10.80 -6.86 -5.61
C PHE A 100 11.46 -5.93 -6.66
N PHE A 101 10.90 -5.84 -7.85
CA PHE A 101 11.45 -4.94 -8.88
C PHE A 101 11.35 -3.47 -8.48
N PHE A 102 10.24 -3.08 -7.88
CA PHE A 102 10.06 -1.74 -7.33
C PHE A 102 11.01 -1.51 -6.14
N LEU A 103 11.05 -2.42 -5.18
CA LEU A 103 11.92 -2.30 -4.00
C LEU A 103 13.40 -2.24 -4.39
N SER A 104 13.81 -3.02 -5.39
CA SER A 104 15.15 -2.93 -5.99
C SER A 104 15.42 -1.56 -6.62
N HIS A 105 14.42 -0.95 -7.25
CA HIS A 105 14.52 0.41 -7.78
C HIS A 105 14.67 1.43 -6.65
N VAL A 106 13.89 1.31 -5.58
CA VAL A 106 14.01 2.17 -4.39
C VAL A 106 15.44 2.10 -3.84
N VAL A 107 15.96 0.90 -3.57
CA VAL A 107 17.31 0.73 -3.02
C VAL A 107 18.39 1.28 -3.96
N ASN A 108 18.28 1.04 -5.28
CA ASN A 108 19.31 1.42 -6.25
C ASN A 108 19.22 2.86 -6.76
N LYS A 109 18.03 3.47 -6.77
CA LYS A 109 17.80 4.77 -7.40
C LYS A 109 17.39 5.86 -6.42
N TRP A 110 16.59 5.50 -5.39
CA TRP A 110 16.28 6.44 -4.32
C TRP A 110 17.39 6.49 -3.26
N GLY A 111 18.20 5.41 -3.16
CA GLY A 111 19.35 5.35 -2.27
C GLY A 111 18.99 5.10 -0.80
N TYR A 112 17.88 4.40 -0.53
CA TYR A 112 17.46 4.03 0.81
C TYR A 112 17.25 2.53 0.94
N ASN A 113 17.59 1.95 2.10
CA ASN A 113 17.31 0.56 2.41
C ASN A 113 15.81 0.38 2.65
N VAL A 114 15.30 -0.81 2.35
CA VAL A 114 13.87 -1.13 2.48
C VAL A 114 13.71 -2.42 3.29
N PHE A 115 12.81 -2.38 4.26
CA PHE A 115 12.25 -3.58 4.86
C PHE A 115 10.83 -3.78 4.31
N SER A 116 10.46 -4.99 3.91
CA SER A 116 9.12 -5.31 3.40
C SER A 116 8.58 -6.53 4.13
N VAL A 117 7.38 -6.42 4.69
CA VAL A 117 6.72 -7.51 5.41
C VAL A 117 5.83 -8.33 4.46
N ASP A 118 5.86 -9.65 4.64
CA ASP A 118 4.96 -10.60 3.97
C ASP A 118 3.78 -10.93 4.89
N TYR A 119 2.95 -9.93 5.23
CA TYR A 119 1.83 -10.10 6.15
C TYR A 119 0.86 -11.19 5.68
N ARG A 120 0.22 -11.85 6.64
CA ARG A 120 -0.77 -12.92 6.38
C ARG A 120 -2.00 -12.37 5.68
N LEU A 121 -2.56 -13.16 4.76
CA LEU A 121 -3.57 -12.72 3.80
C LEU A 121 -4.94 -13.36 4.05
N ALA A 122 -6.01 -12.61 3.76
CA ALA A 122 -7.36 -13.13 3.67
C ALA A 122 -7.47 -14.11 2.46
N PRO A 123 -8.41 -15.06 2.51
CA PRO A 123 -9.43 -15.28 3.56
C PRO A 123 -8.95 -16.14 4.73
N ASP A 124 -7.72 -16.68 4.70
CA ASP A 124 -7.23 -17.54 5.77
C ASP A 124 -6.85 -16.75 7.04
N HIS A 125 -6.57 -15.44 6.90
CA HIS A 125 -6.27 -14.51 7.99
C HIS A 125 -7.07 -13.23 7.85
N GLN A 126 -7.41 -12.62 8.99
CA GLN A 126 -8.27 -11.44 9.07
C GLN A 126 -7.49 -10.17 9.40
N CYS A 127 -8.16 -9.03 9.42
CA CYS A 127 -7.57 -7.72 9.65
C CYS A 127 -6.65 -7.67 10.88
N ILE A 128 -7.08 -8.26 11.99
CA ILE A 128 -6.29 -8.27 13.23
C ILE A 128 -4.96 -9.03 13.06
N ASP A 129 -4.95 -10.13 12.31
CA ASP A 129 -3.72 -10.86 12.01
C ASP A 129 -2.78 -10.03 11.16
N THR A 130 -3.33 -9.44 10.08
CA THR A 130 -2.58 -8.62 9.13
C THR A 130 -1.92 -7.40 9.78
N ILE A 131 -2.69 -6.65 10.59
CA ILE A 131 -2.15 -5.44 11.25
C ILE A 131 -1.14 -5.81 12.34
N THR A 132 -1.31 -6.96 13.01
CA THR A 132 -0.35 -7.48 13.98
C THR A 132 0.96 -7.87 13.29
N ASP A 133 0.92 -8.50 12.12
CA ASP A 133 2.13 -8.81 11.35
C ASP A 133 2.87 -7.54 10.91
N CYS A 134 2.13 -6.48 10.54
CA CYS A 134 2.72 -5.18 10.23
C CYS A 134 3.36 -4.53 11.46
N GLU A 135 2.74 -4.67 12.63
CA GLU A 135 3.29 -4.21 13.89
C GLU A 135 4.55 -4.99 14.28
N ASP A 136 4.55 -6.32 14.13
CA ASP A 136 5.73 -7.17 14.41
C ASP A 136 6.90 -6.77 13.52
N GLY A 137 6.67 -6.47 12.24
CA GLY A 137 7.68 -5.90 11.36
C GLY A 137 8.20 -4.54 11.83
N TYR A 138 7.33 -3.68 12.38
CA TYR A 138 7.74 -2.40 12.93
C TYR A 138 8.54 -2.56 14.23
N LYS A 139 8.14 -3.49 15.12
CA LYS A 139 8.90 -3.85 16.34
C LYS A 139 10.30 -4.34 16.01
N TYR A 140 10.44 -5.22 15.01
CA TYR A 140 11.75 -5.63 14.50
C TYR A 140 12.60 -4.42 14.08
N LEU A 141 12.00 -3.47 13.35
CA LEU A 141 12.73 -2.27 12.93
C LEU A 141 13.15 -1.39 14.12
N LEU A 142 12.35 -1.30 15.18
CA LEU A 142 12.69 -0.54 16.38
C LEU A 142 13.88 -1.14 17.16
N GLU A 143 14.22 -2.40 16.95
CA GLU A 143 15.44 -3.01 17.52
C GLU A 143 16.72 -2.54 16.81
N HIS A 144 16.60 -2.03 15.56
CA HIS A 144 17.71 -1.67 14.69
C HIS A 144 17.74 -0.19 14.31
N TYR A 145 16.59 0.49 14.33
CA TYR A 145 16.42 1.88 13.89
C TYR A 145 15.67 2.69 14.94
N LYS A 146 15.99 3.97 15.03
CA LYS A 146 15.17 4.91 15.80
C LYS A 146 13.87 5.22 15.05
N PRO A 147 12.75 5.51 15.76
CA PRO A 147 11.46 5.83 15.12
C PRO A 147 11.55 6.97 14.09
N GLU A 148 12.36 8.00 14.40
CA GLU A 148 12.60 9.15 13.50
C GLU A 148 13.36 8.79 12.21
N ASN A 149 13.85 7.57 12.11
CA ASN A 149 14.57 7.04 10.95
C ASN A 149 13.76 5.99 10.16
N ILE A 150 12.50 5.79 10.52
CA ILE A 150 11.58 4.86 9.83
C ILE A 150 10.49 5.68 9.13
N ILE A 151 10.30 5.48 7.83
CA ILE A 151 9.15 5.98 7.07
C ILE A 151 8.36 4.78 6.56
N LEU A 152 7.05 4.75 6.85
CA LEU A 152 6.14 3.75 6.29
C LEU A 152 5.81 4.08 4.85
N MET A 153 5.70 3.08 3.99
CA MET A 153 5.36 3.23 2.57
C MET A 153 4.45 2.07 2.13
N GLY A 154 3.33 2.39 1.47
CA GLY A 154 2.43 1.36 0.96
C GLY A 154 1.48 1.86 -0.09
N GLU A 155 0.95 0.94 -0.90
CA GLU A 155 0.00 1.24 -1.96
C GLU A 155 -1.30 0.43 -1.80
N SER A 156 -2.46 0.99 -2.18
CA SER A 156 -3.77 0.32 -2.16
C SER A 156 -4.11 -0.23 -0.76
N ALA A 157 -4.25 -1.54 -0.60
CA ALA A 157 -4.39 -2.21 0.69
C ALA A 157 -3.21 -1.93 1.63
N GLY A 158 -1.97 -1.90 1.10
CA GLY A 158 -0.79 -1.47 1.85
C GLY A 158 -0.87 0.00 2.25
N GLY A 159 -1.47 0.85 1.39
CA GLY A 159 -1.79 2.23 1.70
C GLY A 159 -2.77 2.38 2.87
N ASN A 160 -3.75 1.47 2.99
CA ASN A 160 -4.61 1.36 4.17
C ASN A 160 -3.80 0.97 5.41
N LEU A 161 -2.98 -0.08 5.30
CA LEU A 161 -2.22 -0.62 6.43
C LEU A 161 -1.20 0.39 6.98
N VAL A 162 -0.51 1.17 6.15
CA VAL A 162 0.40 2.22 6.66
C VAL A 162 -0.34 3.37 7.35
N LEU A 163 -1.62 3.60 7.01
CA LEU A 163 -2.48 4.55 7.70
C LEU A 163 -3.16 3.93 8.93
N GLY A 164 -3.43 2.64 8.94
CA GLY A 164 -4.01 1.92 10.08
C GLY A 164 -3.00 1.59 11.19
N LEU A 165 -1.74 1.32 10.81
CA LEU A 165 -0.70 0.91 11.75
C LEU A 165 -0.44 1.92 12.88
N PRO A 166 -0.44 3.25 12.67
CA PRO A 166 -0.29 4.20 13.77
C PRO A 166 -1.35 4.08 14.86
N HIS A 167 -2.59 3.69 14.55
CA HIS A 167 -3.61 3.42 15.57
C HIS A 167 -3.18 2.25 16.46
N LYS A 168 -2.74 1.15 15.84
CA LYS A 168 -2.25 -0.04 16.55
C LYS A 168 -1.03 0.29 17.41
N LEU A 169 -0.08 1.08 16.87
CA LEU A 169 1.10 1.51 17.62
C LEU A 169 0.74 2.38 18.84
N LYS A 170 -0.24 3.29 18.71
CA LYS A 170 -0.75 4.09 19.83
C LYS A 170 -1.39 3.21 20.90
N ASP A 171 -2.23 2.26 20.50
CA ASP A 171 -2.92 1.36 21.43
C ASP A 171 -1.93 0.51 22.24
N ASP A 172 -0.81 0.11 21.63
CA ASP A 172 0.24 -0.68 22.27
C ASP A 172 1.37 0.19 22.89
N GLY A 173 1.23 1.51 22.87
CA GLY A 173 2.18 2.45 23.49
C GLY A 173 3.55 2.48 22.79
N LEU A 174 3.61 2.16 21.51
CA LEU A 174 4.83 2.18 20.71
C LEU A 174 5.07 3.56 20.08
N PRO A 175 6.34 3.97 19.87
CA PRO A 175 6.64 5.23 19.21
C PRO A 175 6.20 5.20 17.74
N LEU A 176 5.73 6.36 17.25
CA LEU A 176 5.28 6.49 15.87
C LEU A 176 6.47 6.71 14.90
N PRO A 177 6.34 6.33 13.62
CA PRO A 177 7.37 6.52 12.60
C PRO A 177 7.55 8.02 12.25
N LYS A 178 8.62 8.33 11.52
CA LYS A 178 8.95 9.68 11.05
C LYS A 178 7.93 10.24 10.07
N GLY A 179 7.33 9.39 9.25
CA GLY A 179 6.36 9.79 8.22
C GLY A 179 5.70 8.60 7.57
N ILE A 180 4.68 8.86 6.78
CA ILE A 180 3.86 7.87 6.08
C ILE A 180 3.73 8.28 4.62
N ILE A 181 3.94 7.33 3.70
CA ILE A 181 3.68 7.45 2.27
C ILE A 181 2.59 6.47 1.90
N SER A 182 1.46 6.98 1.42
CA SER A 182 0.30 6.16 1.08
C SER A 182 -0.20 6.49 -0.33
N ASP A 183 0.02 5.56 -1.27
CA ASP A 183 -0.39 5.66 -2.67
C ASP A 183 -1.75 4.98 -2.86
N SER A 184 -2.73 5.71 -3.36
CA SER A 184 -4.07 5.19 -3.70
C SER A 184 -4.74 4.38 -2.57
N PRO A 185 -4.80 4.88 -1.31
CA PRO A 185 -5.27 4.09 -0.18
C PRO A 185 -6.77 3.81 -0.21
N VAL A 186 -7.17 2.66 0.31
CA VAL A 186 -8.49 2.46 0.93
C VAL A 186 -8.40 3.06 2.32
N VAL A 187 -9.30 3.96 2.72
CA VAL A 187 -9.24 4.58 4.06
C VAL A 187 -10.45 4.27 4.92
N GLN A 188 -11.47 3.65 4.34
CA GLN A 188 -12.68 3.24 5.06
C GLN A 188 -13.51 2.24 4.24
N PHE A 189 -14.37 1.49 4.92
CA PHE A 189 -15.29 0.53 4.31
C PHE A 189 -16.77 0.83 4.58
N VAL A 190 -17.06 2.00 5.15
CA VAL A 190 -18.41 2.35 5.65
C VAL A 190 -19.35 2.74 4.50
N HIS A 191 -18.83 3.42 3.46
CA HIS A 191 -19.64 3.87 2.32
C HIS A 191 -18.80 4.04 1.05
N TYR A 192 -19.48 4.22 -0.09
CA TYR A 192 -18.87 4.53 -1.38
C TYR A 192 -18.86 6.04 -1.62
N PRO A 193 -17.69 6.71 -1.66
CA PRO A 193 -17.57 8.11 -2.05
C PRO A 193 -17.96 8.34 -3.53
N TYR A 194 -18.16 9.62 -3.90
CA TYR A 194 -18.61 10.00 -5.23
C TYR A 194 -17.69 9.52 -6.36
N SER A 195 -16.40 9.44 -6.13
CA SER A 195 -15.43 8.93 -7.12
C SER A 195 -15.73 7.49 -7.60
N TYR A 196 -16.39 6.65 -6.80
CA TYR A 196 -16.87 5.36 -7.27
C TYR A 196 -17.94 5.50 -8.35
N TYR A 197 -18.91 6.40 -8.16
CA TYR A 197 -19.95 6.67 -9.16
C TYR A 197 -19.39 7.31 -10.44
N GLU A 198 -18.32 8.09 -10.32
CA GLU A 198 -17.66 8.72 -11.45
C GLU A 198 -16.77 7.75 -12.23
N ASN A 199 -15.99 6.90 -11.56
CA ASN A 199 -14.89 6.16 -12.16
C ASN A 199 -15.10 4.64 -12.28
N SER A 200 -15.84 4.01 -11.35
CA SER A 200 -16.05 2.55 -11.36
C SER A 200 -16.62 2.07 -12.70
N CYS A 201 -15.98 1.09 -13.29
CA CYS A 201 -16.31 0.53 -14.61
C CYS A 201 -16.30 1.54 -15.78
N LYS A 202 -15.80 2.75 -15.57
CA LYS A 202 -15.67 3.78 -16.60
C LYS A 202 -14.23 4.09 -16.93
N THR A 203 -13.42 4.33 -15.91
CA THR A 203 -11.99 4.60 -15.97
C THR A 203 -11.20 3.69 -15.06
N ASP A 204 -11.80 3.25 -13.96
CA ASP A 204 -11.27 2.27 -13.01
C ASP A 204 -12.01 0.93 -13.16
N PHE A 205 -11.26 -0.13 -13.42
CA PHE A 205 -11.76 -1.49 -13.59
C PHE A 205 -11.15 -2.46 -12.55
N GLY A 206 -10.27 -1.96 -11.69
CA GLY A 206 -9.68 -2.70 -10.58
C GLY A 206 -10.51 -2.52 -9.30
N ILE A 207 -10.88 -1.28 -9.01
CA ILE A 207 -11.67 -0.93 -7.83
C ILE A 207 -13.08 -0.57 -8.28
N ILE A 208 -14.00 -1.51 -8.15
CA ILE A 208 -15.37 -1.39 -8.64
C ILE A 208 -16.39 -1.54 -7.51
N PHE A 209 -17.63 -1.15 -7.75
CA PHE A 209 -18.73 -1.37 -6.79
C PHE A 209 -18.81 -2.82 -6.31
N GLY A 210 -19.06 -3.02 -5.03
CA GLY A 210 -19.09 -4.34 -4.39
C GLY A 210 -17.73 -4.78 -3.84
N ILE A 211 -16.64 -4.03 -4.09
CA ILE A 211 -15.31 -4.38 -3.58
C ILE A 211 -15.28 -4.34 -2.05
N ASN A 212 -15.94 -3.33 -1.43
CA ASN A 212 -15.96 -3.20 0.02
C ASN A 212 -16.63 -4.40 0.67
N GLU A 213 -17.83 -4.79 0.18
CA GLU A 213 -18.56 -5.95 0.70
C GLU A 213 -17.80 -7.25 0.46
N ALA A 214 -17.13 -7.37 -0.69
CA ALA A 214 -16.31 -8.53 -1.02
C ALA A 214 -15.12 -8.68 -0.08
N VAL A 215 -14.42 -7.57 0.20
CA VAL A 215 -13.28 -7.55 1.13
C VAL A 215 -13.76 -7.79 2.56
N LEU A 216 -14.77 -7.06 3.03
CA LEU A 216 -15.31 -7.20 4.37
C LEU A 216 -15.74 -8.64 4.67
N GLY A 217 -16.39 -9.30 3.72
CA GLY A 217 -16.86 -10.68 3.88
C GLY A 217 -15.77 -11.71 4.19
N ILE A 218 -14.51 -11.40 3.92
CA ILE A 218 -13.39 -12.34 4.08
C ILE A 218 -12.23 -11.81 4.93
N TYR A 219 -12.17 -10.49 5.16
CA TYR A 219 -11.02 -9.83 5.80
C TYR A 219 -11.36 -9.20 7.16
N GLN A 220 -12.58 -8.71 7.34
CA GLN A 220 -12.99 -7.92 8.49
C GLN A 220 -12.80 -8.66 9.84
N GLY A 221 -13.21 -9.92 9.91
CA GLY A 221 -13.28 -10.67 11.16
C GLY A 221 -14.34 -10.11 12.10
N ASP A 222 -14.03 -10.09 13.40
CA ASP A 222 -14.94 -9.61 14.45
C ASP A 222 -14.88 -8.07 14.66
N LEU A 223 -14.03 -7.36 13.91
CA LEU A 223 -13.91 -5.91 14.05
C LEU A 223 -15.14 -5.20 13.46
N PRO A 224 -15.66 -4.13 14.11
CA PRO A 224 -16.67 -3.27 13.49
C PRO A 224 -16.10 -2.60 12.22
N VAL A 225 -16.95 -2.32 11.25
CA VAL A 225 -16.55 -1.79 9.93
C VAL A 225 -15.80 -0.45 10.01
N ASP A 226 -16.10 0.34 11.04
CA ASP A 226 -15.48 1.63 11.35
C ASP A 226 -14.28 1.52 12.30
N HIS A 227 -13.85 0.30 12.65
CA HIS A 227 -12.66 0.12 13.49
C HIS A 227 -11.42 0.74 12.82
N PRO A 228 -10.57 1.52 13.54
CA PRO A 228 -9.44 2.24 12.96
C PRO A 228 -8.40 1.38 12.24
N TYR A 229 -8.24 0.10 12.60
CA TYR A 229 -7.34 -0.81 11.90
C TYR A 229 -7.84 -1.20 10.51
N LEU A 230 -9.15 -1.19 10.32
CA LEU A 230 -9.83 -1.50 9.06
C LEU A 230 -10.14 -0.23 8.27
N SER A 231 -10.65 0.78 8.96
CA SER A 231 -11.08 2.08 8.42
C SER A 231 -10.32 3.23 9.10
N PRO A 232 -9.05 3.47 8.77
CA PRO A 232 -8.21 4.46 9.47
C PRO A 232 -8.79 5.88 9.47
N LEU A 233 -9.63 6.23 8.49
CA LEU A 233 -10.36 7.50 8.45
C LEU A 233 -11.28 7.71 9.67
N CYS A 234 -11.78 6.62 10.27
CA CYS A 234 -12.74 6.67 11.39
C CYS A 234 -12.05 6.79 12.77
N GLY A 235 -10.73 6.69 12.82
CA GLY A 235 -9.97 6.73 14.06
C GLY A 235 -9.60 8.13 14.54
N ASP A 236 -8.93 8.17 15.69
CA ASP A 236 -8.29 9.38 16.23
C ASP A 236 -6.96 9.65 15.50
N LEU A 237 -6.94 10.69 14.68
CA LEU A 237 -5.78 11.10 13.89
C LEU A 237 -4.90 12.14 14.60
N SER A 238 -5.22 12.52 15.85
CA SER A 238 -4.42 13.47 16.61
C SER A 238 -2.98 12.97 16.80
N GLY A 239 -1.99 13.83 16.57
CA GLY A 239 -0.57 13.48 16.70
C GLY A 239 -0.06 12.46 15.67
N TYR A 240 -0.76 12.29 14.55
CA TYR A 240 -0.25 11.46 13.44
C TYR A 240 1.09 11.99 12.92
N PRO A 241 1.97 11.10 12.44
CA PRO A 241 3.17 11.50 11.73
C PRO A 241 2.83 12.33 10.48
N PRO A 242 3.79 13.08 9.91
CA PRO A 242 3.61 13.67 8.57
C PRO A 242 3.20 12.63 7.53
N VAL A 243 2.22 12.97 6.68
CA VAL A 243 1.64 12.04 5.69
C VAL A 243 1.75 12.61 4.27
N TYR A 244 2.29 11.80 3.36
CA TYR A 244 2.16 11.96 1.92
C TYR A 244 1.02 11.08 1.43
N LEU A 245 0.07 11.68 0.72
CA LEU A 245 -1.04 11.00 0.07
C LEU A 245 -1.03 11.30 -1.42
N ASP A 246 -1.29 10.30 -2.24
CA ASP A 246 -1.66 10.55 -3.62
C ASP A 246 -2.78 9.61 -4.10
N ALA A 247 -3.43 10.01 -5.18
CA ALA A 247 -4.42 9.20 -5.87
C ALA A 247 -4.61 9.71 -7.30
N SER A 248 -5.02 8.82 -8.21
CA SER A 248 -5.36 9.24 -9.57
C SER A 248 -6.73 9.92 -9.64
N ASN A 249 -6.83 10.97 -10.47
CA ASN A 249 -8.13 11.56 -10.80
C ASN A 249 -9.09 10.60 -11.53
N LYS A 250 -8.63 9.41 -11.90
CA LYS A 250 -9.36 8.39 -12.69
C LYS A 250 -9.64 7.10 -11.92
N GLU A 251 -9.34 7.07 -10.63
CA GLU A 251 -9.62 5.90 -9.79
C GLU A 251 -10.80 6.11 -8.84
N SER A 252 -11.38 5.02 -8.39
CA SER A 252 -12.53 5.01 -7.48
C SER A 252 -12.14 5.49 -6.06
N LEU A 253 -10.90 5.24 -5.64
CA LEU A 253 -10.37 5.62 -4.32
C LEU A 253 -9.93 7.09 -4.21
N ARG A 254 -10.03 7.88 -5.28
CA ARG A 254 -9.63 9.30 -5.26
C ARG A 254 -10.23 10.08 -4.10
N ASP A 255 -11.53 9.98 -3.90
CA ASP A 255 -12.21 10.77 -2.87
C ASP A 255 -11.95 10.22 -1.46
N GLU A 256 -11.58 8.94 -1.33
CA GLU A 256 -11.10 8.39 -0.06
C GLU A 256 -9.79 9.07 0.36
N ALA A 257 -8.81 9.17 -0.52
CA ALA A 257 -7.57 9.90 -0.26
C ALA A 257 -7.81 11.38 0.07
N ARG A 258 -8.77 12.03 -0.62
CA ARG A 258 -9.18 13.42 -0.31
C ARG A 258 -9.81 13.54 1.08
N MET A 259 -10.68 12.61 1.46
CA MET A 259 -11.31 12.59 2.79
C MET A 259 -10.26 12.43 3.89
N MET A 260 -9.29 11.52 3.70
CA MET A 260 -8.18 11.34 4.65
C MET A 260 -7.33 12.60 4.76
N TYR A 261 -7.03 13.26 3.64
CA TYR A 261 -6.32 14.54 3.64
C TYR A 261 -7.06 15.61 4.46
N VAL A 262 -8.38 15.76 4.26
CA VAL A 262 -9.19 16.75 4.99
C VAL A 262 -9.18 16.45 6.48
N ARG A 263 -9.41 15.20 6.88
CA ARG A 263 -9.41 14.79 8.29
C ARG A 263 -8.06 15.03 8.96
N LEU A 264 -6.95 14.67 8.31
CA LEU A 264 -5.61 14.93 8.85
C LEU A 264 -5.35 16.45 8.99
N LYS A 265 -5.81 17.28 8.06
CA LYS A 265 -5.71 18.75 8.16
C LYS A 265 -6.54 19.32 9.32
N GLU A 266 -7.75 18.81 9.53
CA GLU A 266 -8.61 19.21 10.64
C GLU A 266 -7.97 18.91 12.01
N GLU A 267 -7.25 17.81 12.11
CA GLU A 267 -6.49 17.42 13.31
C GLU A 267 -5.13 18.14 13.44
N GLY A 268 -4.80 19.05 12.52
CA GLY A 268 -3.55 19.82 12.53
C GLY A 268 -2.30 19.03 12.13
N CYS A 269 -2.46 17.86 11.49
CA CYS A 269 -1.35 17.05 11.04
C CYS A 269 -0.63 17.68 9.82
N ASP A 270 0.68 17.45 9.71
CA ASP A 270 1.44 17.77 8.50
C ASP A 270 1.10 16.76 7.40
N VAL A 271 0.30 17.18 6.42
CA VAL A 271 -0.14 16.31 5.33
C VAL A 271 -0.09 17.03 3.99
N GLU A 272 0.39 16.34 2.97
CA GLU A 272 0.32 16.77 1.57
C GLU A 272 -0.46 15.73 0.74
N TYR A 273 -1.27 16.23 -0.19
CA TYR A 273 -2.06 15.41 -1.11
C TYR A 273 -1.79 15.80 -2.56
N HIS A 274 -1.50 14.81 -3.39
CA HIS A 274 -1.22 14.98 -4.81
C HIS A 274 -2.22 14.21 -5.67
N GLU A 275 -3.10 14.93 -6.39
CA GLU A 275 -3.99 14.30 -7.35
C GLU A 275 -3.27 14.10 -8.69
N LEU A 276 -2.94 12.86 -8.99
CA LEU A 276 -2.19 12.47 -10.18
C LEU A 276 -3.11 12.41 -11.41
N LYS A 277 -2.74 13.15 -12.47
CA LYS A 277 -3.57 13.23 -13.67
C LYS A 277 -3.37 12.03 -14.59
N ASP A 278 -4.48 11.32 -14.86
CA ASP A 278 -4.52 10.18 -15.79
C ASP A 278 -3.54 9.05 -15.43
N PHE A 279 -3.43 8.74 -14.14
CA PHE A 279 -2.73 7.55 -13.64
C PHE A 279 -3.71 6.38 -13.49
N PHE A 280 -3.21 5.16 -13.42
CA PHE A 280 -3.97 4.00 -12.95
C PHE A 280 -3.93 3.92 -11.42
N HIS A 281 -4.75 3.07 -10.83
CA HIS A 281 -4.71 2.75 -9.41
C HIS A 281 -3.34 2.20 -9.00
N ALA A 282 -2.82 2.64 -7.85
CA ALA A 282 -1.59 2.16 -7.21
C ALA A 282 -0.38 2.13 -8.15
N GLN A 283 0.00 3.30 -8.70
CA GLN A 283 1.06 3.38 -9.71
C GLN A 283 2.47 3.45 -9.15
N MET A 284 2.67 3.71 -7.87
CA MET A 284 3.99 3.85 -7.27
C MET A 284 4.94 2.68 -7.62
N PRO A 285 4.51 1.40 -7.56
CA PRO A 285 5.38 0.28 -7.93
C PRO A 285 5.65 0.13 -9.44
N ASN A 286 4.98 0.89 -10.30
CA ASN A 286 5.09 0.73 -11.75
C ASN A 286 6.32 1.44 -12.35
N ILE A 287 7.50 0.94 -12.09
CA ILE A 287 8.77 1.48 -12.60
C ILE A 287 8.95 1.39 -14.13
N LYS A 288 8.03 0.75 -14.84
CA LYS A 288 7.98 0.75 -16.32
C LYS A 288 7.18 1.94 -16.87
N SER A 289 6.47 2.68 -16.02
CA SER A 289 5.72 3.86 -16.41
C SER A 289 6.62 5.10 -16.40
N HIS A 290 6.74 5.76 -17.55
CA HIS A 290 7.47 7.03 -17.63
C HIS A 290 6.87 8.10 -16.70
N SER A 291 5.55 8.13 -16.59
CA SER A 291 4.84 9.09 -15.73
C SER A 291 5.14 8.85 -14.26
N THR A 292 5.10 7.60 -13.81
CA THR A 292 5.46 7.23 -12.44
C THR A 292 6.86 7.74 -12.10
N LEU A 293 7.85 7.43 -12.96
CA LEU A 293 9.24 7.83 -12.73
C LEU A 293 9.49 9.35 -12.82
N LYS A 294 8.69 10.09 -13.58
CA LYS A 294 8.92 11.53 -13.85
C LYS A 294 8.00 12.47 -13.10
N GLU A 295 6.87 11.99 -12.62
CA GLU A 295 5.86 12.84 -11.99
C GLU A 295 5.57 12.41 -10.55
N GLN A 296 5.36 11.12 -10.27
CA GLN A 296 5.02 10.62 -8.92
C GLN A 296 6.27 10.42 -8.05
N HIS A 297 7.28 9.67 -8.52
CA HIS A 297 8.48 9.40 -7.72
C HIS A 297 9.22 10.65 -7.24
N PRO A 298 9.38 11.73 -8.05
CA PRO A 298 9.96 12.98 -7.53
C PRO A 298 9.18 13.61 -6.38
N LEU A 299 7.85 13.55 -6.38
CA LEU A 299 7.02 14.05 -5.27
C LEU A 299 7.28 13.23 -3.99
N ILE A 300 7.27 11.91 -4.12
CA ILE A 300 7.57 10.99 -2.99
C ILE A 300 8.99 11.26 -2.45
N LEU A 301 9.99 11.38 -3.33
CA LEU A 301 11.37 11.67 -2.92
C LEU A 301 11.48 13.03 -2.24
N SER A 302 10.79 14.06 -2.71
CA SER A 302 10.74 15.37 -2.07
C SER A 302 10.19 15.28 -0.64
N PHE A 303 9.13 14.48 -0.42
CA PHE A 303 8.63 14.20 0.92
C PHE A 303 9.68 13.49 1.79
N ILE A 304 10.31 12.43 1.31
CA ILE A 304 11.36 11.69 2.05
C ILE A 304 12.51 12.63 2.43
N HIS A 305 12.99 13.45 1.50
CA HIS A 305 14.06 14.41 1.73
C HIS A 305 13.67 15.46 2.78
N ARG A 306 12.42 15.94 2.74
CA ARG A 306 11.88 16.85 3.75
C ARG A 306 11.84 16.21 5.13
N MET A 307 11.44 14.95 5.22
CA MET A 307 11.36 14.23 6.50
C MET A 307 12.73 13.99 7.13
N TRP A 308 13.72 13.65 6.35
CA TRP A 308 15.07 13.34 6.87
C TRP A 308 16.07 14.49 6.73
N GLY A 309 15.66 15.66 6.22
CA GLY A 309 16.55 16.82 6.05
C GLY A 309 17.70 16.54 5.09
N THR A 310 17.48 15.69 4.08
CA THR A 310 18.49 15.35 3.06
C THR A 310 18.27 16.19 1.82
N ASN A 311 19.34 16.73 1.25
CA ASN A 311 19.25 17.49 -0.01
C ASN A 311 19.07 16.53 -1.20
N GLU A 312 18.35 16.98 -2.21
CA GLU A 312 18.33 16.32 -3.53
C GLU A 312 19.76 16.21 -4.05
N LYS A 313 20.19 15.00 -4.39
CA LYS A 313 21.49 14.73 -5.02
C LYS A 313 21.39 14.88 -6.52
#